data_b8f7de718216c2017efa573f28232cdf
#
_entry.id   b8f7de718216c2017efa573f28232cdf
#
_cell.length_a   1.000
_cell.length_b   1.000
_cell.length_c   1.000
_cell.angle_alpha   90.00
_cell.angle_beta   90.00
_cell.angle_gamma   90.00
#
_symmetry.space_group_name_H-M   'P 1'
#
loop_
_entity.id
_entity.type
_entity.pdbx_description
1 polymer ?
#
loop_
_entity_poly.entity_id
_entity_poly.type
_entity_poly.pdbx_seq_one_letter_code
_entity_poly.pdbx_strand_id
1 'polypeptide(L)'
;MRRRDILRGSGVGLATLGLAQKTTARSECASAGAQTATLVLVHGTWHGGWVWQDVATGLRAMGHRVYTPTCTGCGERVHLTGPDVGLDTHITDIAQVLEFEDLNNVILVGHSFSGITITGVADRCRERIDRIVFFDALVPREGR
;
A
#
# COMPACT_ATOMS: atom_id res chain seq x y z
N MET A 1 70.97 22.48 -12.52
CA MET A 1 72.02 21.47 -12.25
C MET A 1 71.32 20.11 -12.23
N ARG A 2 71.42 19.34 -13.34
CA ARG A 2 72.27 18.15 -13.53
C ARG A 2 71.93 17.05 -12.49
N ARG A 3 71.61 15.81 -12.77
CA ARG A 3 71.88 14.87 -13.91
C ARG A 3 70.92 13.69 -13.72
N ARG A 4 70.28 13.08 -14.75
CA ARG A 4 70.79 11.95 -15.59
C ARG A 4 71.25 10.75 -14.72
N ASP A 5 70.98 9.47 -14.97
CA ASP A 5 70.63 8.66 -16.12
C ASP A 5 70.23 7.24 -15.68
N ILE A 6 69.37 6.60 -16.44
CA ILE A 6 69.48 5.26 -17.06
C ILE A 6 69.66 4.04 -16.10
N LEU A 7 68.78 3.04 -16.19
CA LEU A 7 69.18 1.71 -16.67
C LEU A 7 67.93 0.87 -17.08
N ARG A 8 68.10 0.27 -18.23
CA ARG A 8 67.22 -0.73 -18.84
C ARG A 8 67.34 -2.02 -18.08
N GLY A 9 66.24 -2.82 -18.00
CA GLY A 9 66.24 -4.19 -17.56
C GLY A 9 65.06 -4.96 -18.13
N SER A 10 65.37 -5.92 -18.91
CA SER A 10 64.59 -6.77 -19.78
C SER A 10 63.53 -7.63 -19.07
N GLY A 11 62.50 -7.94 -19.80
CA GLY A 11 61.32 -8.74 -19.55
C GLY A 11 61.43 -10.07 -18.87
N VAL A 12 60.32 -10.45 -18.27
CA VAL A 12 59.82 -11.84 -18.19
C VAL A 12 58.31 -11.75 -18.22
N GLY A 13 57.74 -12.47 -19.16
CA GLY A 13 56.28 -12.62 -19.27
C GLY A 13 55.73 -13.43 -18.10
N LEU A 14 54.67 -12.95 -17.48
CA LEU A 14 53.84 -13.73 -16.58
C LEU A 14 52.44 -13.83 -17.14
N ALA A 15 52.03 -15.05 -17.32
CA ALA A 15 50.71 -15.45 -17.76
C ALA A 15 49.63 -14.83 -16.88
N THR A 16 48.73 -14.10 -17.51
CA THR A 16 47.48 -13.64 -16.88
C THR A 16 46.55 -14.83 -16.70
N LEU A 17 46.47 -15.34 -15.47
CA LEU A 17 45.34 -16.17 -15.05
C LEU A 17 44.09 -15.31 -15.14
N GLY A 18 43.21 -15.67 -16.08
CA GLY A 18 41.88 -15.12 -16.15
C GLY A 18 41.12 -15.45 -14.86
N LEU A 19 40.95 -14.47 -13.98
CA LEU A 19 39.92 -14.54 -12.93
C LEU A 19 38.58 -14.42 -13.63
N ALA A 20 37.88 -15.54 -13.71
CA ALA A 20 36.46 -15.56 -14.06
C ALA A 20 35.71 -14.71 -13.03
N GLN A 21 35.36 -13.50 -13.39
CA GLN A 21 34.40 -12.71 -12.66
C GLN A 21 33.09 -13.46 -12.72
N LYS A 22 32.72 -14.11 -11.60
CA LYS A 22 31.35 -14.53 -11.36
C LYS A 22 30.51 -13.26 -11.37
N THR A 23 29.91 -12.95 -12.49
CA THR A 23 28.81 -12.01 -12.61
C THR A 23 27.68 -12.60 -11.79
N THR A 24 27.57 -12.22 -10.53
CA THR A 24 26.34 -12.39 -9.80
C THR A 24 25.31 -11.56 -10.54
N ALA A 25 24.46 -12.24 -11.29
CA ALA A 25 23.22 -11.67 -11.78
C ALA A 25 22.42 -11.24 -10.55
N ARG A 26 22.70 -10.02 -10.07
CA ARG A 26 21.86 -9.34 -9.13
C ARG A 26 20.58 -9.09 -9.90
N SER A 27 19.55 -9.83 -9.53
CA SER A 27 18.19 -9.62 -9.99
C SER A 27 17.92 -8.11 -9.88
N GLU A 28 17.98 -7.42 -11.02
CA GLU A 28 17.37 -6.13 -11.21
C GLU A 28 15.86 -6.36 -11.17
N CYS A 29 15.35 -6.56 -9.96
CA CYS A 29 13.97 -6.24 -9.68
C CYS A 29 13.91 -4.73 -9.84
N ALA A 30 13.59 -4.32 -11.08
CA ALA A 30 13.49 -2.94 -11.48
C ALA A 30 12.79 -2.17 -10.36
N SER A 31 13.44 -1.12 -9.89
CA SER A 31 12.79 -0.01 -9.25
C SER A 31 11.89 0.68 -10.29
N ALA A 32 10.78 0.03 -10.63
CA ALA A 32 9.61 0.74 -11.11
C ALA A 32 9.33 1.73 -9.99
N GLY A 33 9.56 3.01 -10.23
CA GLY A 33 9.37 4.06 -9.23
C GLY A 33 8.04 3.80 -8.57
N ALA A 34 8.05 3.56 -7.25
CA ALA A 34 6.88 3.14 -6.52
C ALA A 34 5.80 4.19 -6.76
N GLN A 35 4.80 3.86 -7.58
CA GLN A 35 3.71 4.78 -7.87
C GLN A 35 2.98 5.03 -6.57
N THR A 36 2.85 6.29 -6.19
CA THR A 36 2.07 6.70 -5.02
C THR A 36 0.63 6.28 -5.22
N ALA A 37 0.15 5.39 -4.37
CA ALA A 37 -1.26 4.96 -4.35
C ALA A 37 -2.03 5.67 -3.24
N THR A 38 -3.34 5.81 -3.43
CA THR A 38 -4.27 6.24 -2.39
C THR A 38 -5.01 5.02 -1.87
N LEU A 39 -4.89 4.73 -0.58
CA LEU A 39 -5.54 3.61 0.07
C LEU A 39 -6.56 4.10 1.11
N VAL A 40 -7.72 3.45 1.13
CA VAL A 40 -8.71 3.61 2.20
C VAL A 40 -8.88 2.25 2.87
N LEU A 41 -8.50 2.16 4.15
CA LEU A 41 -8.51 0.92 4.92
C LEU A 41 -9.71 0.92 5.88
N VAL A 42 -10.67 0.06 5.62
CA VAL A 42 -11.91 -0.04 6.39
C VAL A 42 -11.83 -1.19 7.37
N HIS A 43 -12.07 -0.89 8.64
CA HIS A 43 -11.94 -1.85 9.75
C HIS A 43 -13.11 -2.82 9.82
N GLY A 44 -12.88 -3.97 10.48
CA GLY A 44 -13.92 -4.96 10.79
C GLY A 44 -14.81 -4.56 11.97
N THR A 45 -15.76 -5.43 12.33
CA THR A 45 -16.67 -5.26 13.46
C THR A 45 -15.91 -5.01 14.76
N TRP A 46 -16.44 -4.16 15.63
CA TRP A 46 -15.91 -3.77 16.95
C TRP A 46 -14.57 -3.02 16.95
N HIS A 47 -14.00 -2.77 15.79
CA HIS A 47 -12.79 -1.99 15.65
C HIS A 47 -13.09 -0.52 15.31
N GLY A 48 -12.04 0.25 15.10
CA GLY A 48 -12.03 1.58 14.53
C GLY A 48 -10.83 1.72 13.61
N GLY A 49 -10.64 2.86 13.01
CA GLY A 49 -9.51 3.14 12.12
C GLY A 49 -8.14 2.90 12.76
N TRP A 50 -8.06 2.97 14.08
CA TRP A 50 -6.85 2.74 14.87
C TRP A 50 -6.23 1.34 14.67
N VAL A 51 -7.03 0.32 14.32
CA VAL A 51 -6.51 -1.04 14.08
C VAL A 51 -5.51 -1.09 12.91
N TRP A 52 -5.60 -0.13 12.03
CA TRP A 52 -4.73 0.00 10.86
C TRP A 52 -3.49 0.85 11.10
N GLN A 53 -3.27 1.38 12.32
CA GLN A 53 -2.24 2.38 12.59
C GLN A 53 -0.84 1.95 12.13
N ASP A 54 -0.42 0.73 12.47
CA ASP A 54 0.91 0.22 12.12
C ASP A 54 1.05 0.00 10.61
N VAL A 55 0.02 -0.59 9.99
CA VAL A 55 -0.04 -0.79 8.54
C VAL A 55 -0.02 0.55 7.81
N ALA A 56 -0.83 1.50 8.26
CA ALA A 56 -0.89 2.83 7.66
C ALA A 56 0.44 3.58 7.79
N THR A 57 1.11 3.44 8.93
CA THR A 57 2.45 4.02 9.15
C THR A 57 3.46 3.45 8.15
N GLY A 58 3.49 2.13 7.99
CA GLY A 58 4.37 1.47 7.01
C GLY A 58 4.09 1.89 5.57
N LEU A 59 2.81 1.93 5.17
CA LEU A 59 2.41 2.34 3.82
C LEU A 59 2.73 3.83 3.55
N ARG A 60 2.53 4.70 4.53
CA ARG A 60 2.91 6.13 4.43
C ARG A 60 4.41 6.32 4.30
N ALA A 61 5.20 5.53 5.03
CA ALA A 61 6.67 5.54 4.90
C ALA A 61 7.14 5.11 3.50
N MET A 62 6.34 4.31 2.79
CA MET A 62 6.56 3.93 1.40
C MET A 62 6.06 4.99 0.39
N GLY A 63 5.53 6.12 0.85
CA GLY A 63 5.06 7.21 0.00
C GLY A 63 3.58 7.14 -0.40
N HIS A 64 2.80 6.22 0.14
CA HIS A 64 1.36 6.13 -0.17
C HIS A 64 0.52 7.11 0.66
N ARG A 65 -0.63 7.52 0.10
CA ARG A 65 -1.67 8.25 0.85
C ARG A 65 -2.59 7.21 1.49
N VAL A 66 -2.76 7.27 2.82
CA VAL A 66 -3.53 6.25 3.53
C VAL A 66 -4.55 6.89 4.47
N TYR A 67 -5.81 6.50 4.30
CA TYR A 67 -6.95 6.91 5.10
C TYR A 67 -7.46 5.70 5.90
N THR A 68 -7.77 5.92 7.16
CA THR A 68 -8.25 4.87 8.07
C THR A 68 -9.48 5.35 8.82
N PRO A 69 -10.61 5.53 8.11
CA PRO A 69 -11.84 6.04 8.74
C PRO A 69 -12.39 5.06 9.75
N THR A 70 -13.03 5.59 10.79
CA THR A 70 -13.85 4.82 11.73
C THR A 70 -15.31 4.98 11.38
N CYS A 71 -16.02 3.89 11.17
CA CYS A 71 -17.45 3.89 10.89
C CYS A 71 -18.24 4.38 12.11
N THR A 72 -19.37 5.04 11.85
CA THR A 72 -20.30 5.52 12.89
C THR A 72 -20.75 4.37 13.80
N GLY A 73 -20.74 4.63 15.11
CA GLY A 73 -21.09 3.63 16.12
C GLY A 73 -19.99 2.62 16.44
N CYS A 74 -18.79 2.75 15.83
CA CYS A 74 -17.65 1.87 16.06
C CYS A 74 -16.50 2.61 16.74
N GLY A 75 -15.59 1.87 17.37
CA GLY A 75 -14.36 2.39 17.97
C GLY A 75 -14.60 3.62 18.84
N GLU A 76 -13.83 4.69 18.61
CA GLU A 76 -13.94 5.97 19.30
C GLU A 76 -15.25 6.73 18.99
N ARG A 77 -16.00 6.26 18.00
CA ARG A 77 -17.31 6.81 17.62
C ARG A 77 -18.49 6.00 18.19
N VAL A 78 -18.24 5.11 19.14
CA VAL A 78 -19.27 4.27 19.76
C VAL A 78 -20.44 5.06 20.36
N HIS A 79 -20.19 6.28 20.82
CA HIS A 79 -21.22 7.19 21.36
C HIS A 79 -22.29 7.58 20.32
N LEU A 80 -22.06 7.32 19.04
CA LEU A 80 -23.01 7.56 17.96
C LEU A 80 -23.83 6.30 17.61
N THR A 81 -23.69 5.22 18.38
CA THR A 81 -24.48 4.00 18.17
C THR A 81 -25.96 4.27 18.42
N GLY A 82 -26.82 3.76 17.56
CA GLY A 82 -28.26 3.90 17.67
C GLY A 82 -28.99 2.89 16.78
N PRO A 83 -30.33 2.78 16.92
CA PRO A 83 -31.12 1.82 16.16
C PRO A 83 -31.06 2.04 14.63
N ASP A 84 -30.75 3.25 14.22
CA ASP A 84 -30.66 3.62 12.80
C ASP A 84 -29.25 3.49 12.21
N VAL A 85 -28.26 3.07 13.01
CA VAL A 85 -26.89 2.85 12.57
C VAL A 85 -26.77 1.43 12.04
N GLY A 86 -26.58 1.30 10.74
CA GLY A 86 -26.49 0.03 10.04
C GLY A 86 -25.50 0.04 8.89
N LEU A 87 -25.59 -0.96 8.06
CA LEU A 87 -24.70 -1.12 6.91
C LEU A 87 -24.71 0.10 5.99
N ASP A 88 -25.90 0.67 5.74
CA ASP A 88 -26.05 1.84 4.88
C ASP A 88 -25.34 3.08 5.45
N THR A 89 -25.37 3.23 6.77
CA THR A 89 -24.61 4.28 7.48
C THR A 89 -23.11 4.09 7.25
N HIS A 90 -22.62 2.88 7.42
CA HIS A 90 -21.18 2.58 7.20
C HIS A 90 -20.75 2.78 5.74
N ILE A 91 -21.59 2.39 4.78
CA ILE A 91 -21.33 2.67 3.37
C ILE A 91 -21.25 4.18 3.12
N THR A 92 -22.18 4.94 3.72
CA THR A 92 -22.21 6.39 3.61
C THR A 92 -20.97 7.04 4.25
N ASP A 93 -20.56 6.61 5.43
CA ASP A 93 -19.34 7.09 6.10
C ASP A 93 -18.13 7.00 5.16
N ILE A 94 -17.94 5.86 4.51
CA ILE A 94 -16.78 5.64 3.65
C ILE A 94 -16.92 6.36 2.32
N ALA A 95 -18.12 6.38 1.72
CA ALA A 95 -18.38 7.10 0.48
C ALA A 95 -18.10 8.60 0.65
N GLN A 96 -18.49 9.18 1.78
CA GLN A 96 -18.23 10.59 2.08
C GLN A 96 -16.74 10.88 2.31
N VAL A 97 -15.96 9.94 2.82
CA VAL A 97 -14.49 10.11 2.85
C VAL A 97 -13.95 10.24 1.43
N LEU A 98 -14.41 9.41 0.49
CA LEU A 98 -13.95 9.50 -0.90
C LEU A 98 -14.37 10.85 -1.53
N GLU A 99 -15.54 11.34 -1.20
CA GLU A 99 -16.08 12.59 -1.75
C GLU A 99 -15.41 13.83 -1.18
N PHE A 100 -15.42 13.99 0.16
CA PHE A 100 -14.94 15.22 0.81
C PHE A 100 -13.42 15.36 0.81
N GLU A 101 -12.68 14.26 0.73
CA GLU A 101 -11.22 14.26 0.53
C GLU A 101 -10.84 14.29 -0.95
N ASP A 102 -11.84 14.34 -1.86
CA ASP A 102 -11.70 14.28 -3.31
C ASP A 102 -10.74 13.17 -3.79
N LEU A 103 -10.98 11.96 -3.28
CA LEU A 103 -10.15 10.80 -3.60
C LEU A 103 -10.57 10.16 -4.91
N ASN A 104 -9.58 9.87 -5.76
CA ASN A 104 -9.75 9.19 -7.03
C ASN A 104 -8.68 8.11 -7.18
N ASN A 105 -8.94 7.09 -8.00
CA ASN A 105 -8.07 5.93 -8.21
C ASN A 105 -7.73 5.22 -6.88
N VAL A 106 -8.74 5.04 -6.03
CA VAL A 106 -8.58 4.51 -4.67
C VAL A 106 -8.42 3.00 -4.70
N ILE A 107 -7.46 2.49 -3.92
CA ILE A 107 -7.42 1.09 -3.49
C ILE A 107 -8.24 1.01 -2.20
N LEU A 108 -9.44 0.43 -2.29
CA LEU A 108 -10.36 0.29 -1.16
C LEU A 108 -10.17 -1.09 -0.51
N VAL A 109 -9.72 -1.09 0.73
CA VAL A 109 -9.41 -2.32 1.49
C VAL A 109 -10.44 -2.51 2.59
N GLY A 110 -11.06 -3.68 2.66
CA GLY A 110 -11.99 -4.02 3.73
C GLY A 110 -11.55 -5.28 4.47
N HIS A 111 -11.59 -5.22 5.79
CA HIS A 111 -11.30 -6.34 6.68
C HIS A 111 -12.59 -6.92 7.28
N SER A 112 -12.72 -8.24 7.30
CA SER A 112 -13.81 -8.94 7.97
C SER A 112 -15.19 -8.49 7.46
N PHE A 113 -16.07 -8.00 8.33
CA PHE A 113 -17.40 -7.50 7.98
C PHE A 113 -17.36 -6.36 6.95
N SER A 114 -16.35 -5.53 6.97
CA SER A 114 -16.28 -4.40 6.04
C SER A 114 -16.13 -4.80 4.57
N GLY A 115 -15.92 -6.08 4.27
CA GLY A 115 -16.02 -6.57 2.90
C GLY A 115 -17.39 -6.25 2.27
N ILE A 116 -18.49 -6.38 3.04
CA ILE A 116 -19.83 -6.00 2.60
C ILE A 116 -19.93 -4.47 2.44
N THR A 117 -19.37 -3.71 3.39
CA THR A 117 -19.37 -2.25 3.34
C THR A 117 -18.66 -1.74 2.09
N ILE A 118 -17.43 -2.20 1.82
CA ILE A 118 -16.65 -1.74 0.66
C ILE A 118 -17.28 -2.13 -0.67
N THR A 119 -18.03 -3.24 -0.70
CA THR A 119 -18.80 -3.62 -1.89
C THR A 119 -19.90 -2.59 -2.16
N GLY A 120 -20.66 -2.18 -1.13
CA GLY A 120 -21.66 -1.14 -1.26
C GLY A 120 -21.09 0.24 -1.62
N VAL A 121 -19.90 0.57 -1.10
CA VAL A 121 -19.18 1.80 -1.50
C VAL A 121 -18.78 1.74 -2.98
N ALA A 122 -18.29 0.59 -3.44
CA ALA A 122 -17.90 0.42 -4.84
C ALA A 122 -19.11 0.52 -5.80
N ASP A 123 -20.27 0.14 -5.37
CA ASP A 123 -21.49 0.31 -6.14
C ASP A 123 -21.89 1.80 -6.26
N ARG A 124 -21.70 2.58 -5.18
CA ARG A 124 -22.04 4.01 -5.16
C ARG A 124 -21.00 4.93 -5.80
N CYS A 125 -19.70 4.60 -5.65
CA CYS A 125 -18.59 5.48 -6.00
C CYS A 125 -17.63 4.81 -6.98
N ARG A 126 -18.15 4.02 -7.89
CA ARG A 126 -17.39 3.16 -8.81
C ARG A 126 -16.31 3.92 -9.58
N GLU A 127 -16.61 5.13 -10.00
CA GLU A 127 -15.71 6.00 -10.78
C GLU A 127 -14.48 6.47 -10.00
N ARG A 128 -14.54 6.43 -8.66
CA ARG A 128 -13.43 6.83 -7.77
C ARG A 128 -12.51 5.67 -7.37
N ILE A 129 -12.89 4.43 -7.68
CA ILE A 129 -12.22 3.23 -7.18
C ILE A 129 -11.44 2.54 -8.29
N ASP A 130 -10.13 2.37 -8.11
CA ASP A 130 -9.28 1.59 -9.00
C ASP A 130 -9.46 0.09 -8.74
N ARG A 131 -9.43 -0.33 -7.47
CA ARG A 131 -9.59 -1.73 -7.07
C ARG A 131 -10.11 -1.89 -5.66
N ILE A 132 -10.67 -3.08 -5.40
CA ILE A 132 -11.11 -3.51 -4.08
C ILE A 132 -10.19 -4.64 -3.61
N VAL A 133 -9.84 -4.61 -2.33
CA VAL A 133 -9.06 -5.66 -1.66
C VAL A 133 -9.86 -6.19 -0.48
N PHE A 134 -10.19 -7.46 -0.51
CA PHE A 134 -10.80 -8.19 0.60
C PHE A 134 -9.70 -8.81 1.45
N PHE A 135 -9.49 -8.26 2.65
CA PHE A 135 -8.49 -8.74 3.59
C PHE A 135 -9.19 -9.57 4.67
N ASP A 136 -9.13 -10.88 4.54
CA ASP A 136 -9.87 -11.83 5.41
C ASP A 136 -11.31 -11.36 5.65
N ALA A 137 -12.04 -11.10 4.57
CA ALA A 137 -13.29 -10.37 4.60
C ALA A 137 -14.45 -11.13 3.97
N LEU A 138 -15.66 -10.75 4.38
CA LEU A 138 -16.88 -11.26 3.78
C LEU A 138 -17.02 -10.73 2.34
N VAL A 139 -17.03 -11.64 1.39
CA VAL A 139 -17.27 -11.31 -0.03
C VAL A 139 -18.74 -11.60 -0.33
N PRO A 140 -19.57 -10.57 -0.59
CA PRO A 140 -20.96 -10.77 -1.00
C PRO A 140 -21.03 -11.62 -2.27
N ARG A 141 -21.98 -12.54 -2.32
CA ARG A 141 -22.31 -13.33 -3.50
C ARG A 141 -23.76 -13.12 -3.85
N GLU A 142 -24.07 -13.12 -5.13
CA GLU A 142 -25.44 -12.99 -5.61
C GLU A 142 -26.30 -14.10 -4.99
N GLY A 143 -27.46 -13.70 -4.42
CA GLY A 143 -28.44 -14.64 -3.84
C GLY A 143 -28.10 -15.21 -2.47
N ARG A 144 -27.16 -14.62 -1.71
CA ARG A 144 -26.85 -15.04 -0.33
C ARG A 144 -26.69 -13.86 0.61
#